data_531ab63cb1589a7ebb9e01cc76a347fe
#
_entry.id   531ab63cb1589a7ebb9e01cc76a347fe
#
_cell.length_a   1.000
_cell.length_b   1.000
_cell.length_c   1.000
_cell.angle_alpha   90.00
_cell.angle_beta   90.00
_cell.angle_gamma   90.00
#
_symmetry.space_group_name_H-M   'P 1'
#
loop_
_entity.id
_entity.type
_entity.pdbx_description
1 polymer ?
#
loop_
_entity_poly.entity_id
_entity_poly.type
_entity_poly.pdbx_seq_one_letter_code
_entity_poly.pdbx_strand_id
1 'polypeptide(L)'
;MTLVQCLQDIQSAGETADLVKLREWLEERGIHFPRGGKHPSMMRLWLEKASVFTSGWNVSAAKLKELVGASSEEIEALAGLSAEQRAFLKTLANMAGTGPFQSNEIEKLATATYGIRFNEKGLPKQVLYPLEKAGFVTLVRGTKEGGRGAKPFAVQPTKKLQKEILTPLLEQLEKQTSSDLRPLLRKSMQEILNDLKATDTHTRGLALEALAFKLMRLLDMEYVATRLRGSATGGAEVDLIFQSARLVFSHWQVQCKNTSRVNLEDVAKEVGLTHLLKSNVIVVVSTGEVGASARGFANKVMGDTNLCLVLLNGEDLLAIEKNPAAIVDVFNREAAHAMRLKTLEL
;
A
#
# COMPACT_ATOMS: atom_id res chain seq x y z
N MET A 1 -11.10 6.87 16.01
CA MET A 1 -11.76 5.61 15.63
C MET A 1 -12.60 5.06 16.79
N THR A 2 -12.06 4.73 17.96
CA THR A 2 -12.79 4.10 19.07
C THR A 2 -14.04 4.86 19.54
N LEU A 3 -14.00 6.21 19.55
CA LEU A 3 -15.17 7.04 19.89
C LEU A 3 -16.33 6.83 18.90
N VAL A 4 -16.03 6.84 17.61
CA VAL A 4 -17.03 6.65 16.55
C VAL A 4 -17.61 5.24 16.61
N GLN A 5 -16.75 4.24 16.85
CA GLN A 5 -17.16 2.85 17.04
C GLN A 5 -18.11 2.69 18.24
N CYS A 6 -17.76 3.24 19.38
CA CYS A 6 -18.64 3.20 20.57
C CYS A 6 -20.01 3.83 20.29
N LEU A 7 -20.05 4.94 19.56
CA LEU A 7 -21.32 5.58 19.20
C LEU A 7 -22.15 4.73 18.25
N GLN A 8 -21.53 4.08 17.30
CA GLN A 8 -22.20 3.15 16.39
C GLN A 8 -22.75 1.93 17.13
N ASP A 9 -21.97 1.38 18.07
CA ASP A 9 -22.39 0.26 18.90
C ASP A 9 -23.61 0.62 19.76
N ILE A 10 -23.61 1.82 20.40
CA ILE A 10 -24.74 2.33 21.16
C ILE A 10 -25.99 2.48 20.29
N GLN A 11 -25.84 3.03 19.08
CA GLN A 11 -26.93 3.20 18.12
C GLN A 11 -27.45 1.85 17.62
N SER A 12 -26.56 0.88 17.36
CA SER A 12 -26.92 -0.48 16.94
C SER A 12 -27.65 -1.25 18.04
N ALA A 13 -27.36 -0.95 19.30
CA ALA A 13 -28.09 -1.48 20.45
C ALA A 13 -29.48 -0.83 20.64
N GLY A 14 -29.87 0.11 19.76
CA GLY A 14 -31.13 0.83 19.85
C GLY A 14 -31.18 1.86 20.97
N GLU A 15 -30.04 2.25 21.51
CA GLU A 15 -29.93 3.21 22.61
C GLU A 15 -29.64 4.62 22.10
N THR A 16 -30.08 5.62 22.87
CA THR A 16 -29.75 7.02 22.58
C THR A 16 -28.34 7.31 23.07
N ALA A 17 -27.46 7.72 22.15
CA ALA A 17 -26.10 8.09 22.50
C ALA A 17 -26.10 9.43 23.23
N ASP A 18 -25.54 9.46 24.44
CA ASP A 18 -25.22 10.66 25.20
C ASP A 18 -23.79 10.59 25.78
N LEU A 19 -23.37 11.66 26.45
CA LEU A 19 -22.04 11.75 27.02
C LEU A 19 -21.78 10.73 28.15
N VAL A 20 -22.79 10.37 28.90
CA VAL A 20 -22.70 9.45 30.04
C VAL A 20 -22.53 8.04 29.53
N LYS A 21 -23.41 7.58 28.64
CA LYS A 21 -23.33 6.27 28.00
C LYS A 21 -22.03 6.09 27.19
N LEU A 22 -21.63 7.12 26.46
CA LEU A 22 -20.38 7.08 25.74
C LEU A 22 -19.17 6.87 26.66
N ARG A 23 -19.18 7.50 27.84
CA ARG A 23 -18.14 7.27 28.84
C ARG A 23 -18.14 5.83 29.34
N GLU A 24 -19.30 5.30 29.74
CA GLU A 24 -19.43 3.92 30.19
C GLU A 24 -18.88 2.93 29.18
N TRP A 25 -19.29 3.06 27.93
CA TRP A 25 -18.84 2.20 26.85
C TRP A 25 -17.33 2.34 26.53
N LEU A 26 -16.76 3.53 26.71
CA LEU A 26 -15.31 3.76 26.55
C LEU A 26 -14.53 3.17 27.74
N GLU A 27 -15.05 3.31 28.97
CA GLU A 27 -14.44 2.75 30.18
C GLU A 27 -14.42 1.22 30.14
N GLU A 28 -15.50 0.58 29.67
CA GLU A 28 -15.54 -0.87 29.43
C GLU A 28 -14.47 -1.35 28.44
N ARG A 29 -14.04 -0.49 27.53
CA ARG A 29 -12.95 -0.75 26.57
C ARG A 29 -11.58 -0.27 27.06
N GLY A 30 -11.44 0.04 28.34
CA GLY A 30 -10.18 0.45 28.96
C GLY A 30 -9.75 1.88 28.65
N ILE A 31 -10.65 2.73 28.13
CA ILE A 31 -10.36 4.13 27.84
C ILE A 31 -10.97 5.01 28.93
N HIS A 32 -10.11 5.52 29.79
CA HIS A 32 -10.53 6.37 30.91
C HIS A 32 -10.29 7.84 30.62
N PHE A 33 -11.32 8.66 30.83
CA PHE A 33 -11.21 10.12 30.79
C PHE A 33 -11.20 10.70 32.19
N PRO A 34 -10.32 11.67 32.48
CA PRO A 34 -10.33 12.35 33.78
C PRO A 34 -11.70 12.97 34.08
N ARG A 35 -12.16 12.87 35.32
CA ARG A 35 -13.40 13.52 35.77
C ARG A 35 -13.28 15.03 35.55
N GLY A 36 -14.30 15.64 34.92
CA GLY A 36 -14.29 17.07 34.57
C GLY A 36 -13.58 17.45 33.30
N GLY A 37 -12.96 16.47 32.59
CA GLY A 37 -12.29 16.71 31.30
C GLY A 37 -13.28 17.05 30.18
N LYS A 38 -12.91 18.03 29.33
CA LYS A 38 -13.69 18.45 28.15
C LYS A 38 -13.40 17.62 26.90
N HIS A 39 -12.56 16.57 27.01
CA HIS A 39 -12.06 15.81 25.87
C HIS A 39 -13.16 15.22 24.98
N PRO A 40 -14.20 14.51 25.49
CA PRO A 40 -15.26 13.98 24.65
C PRO A 40 -16.05 15.08 23.93
N SER A 41 -16.32 16.20 24.61
CA SER A 41 -17.05 17.34 24.03
C SER A 41 -16.23 18.05 22.94
N MET A 42 -14.92 18.17 23.10
CA MET A 42 -14.04 18.73 22.07
C MET A 42 -13.94 17.81 20.85
N MET A 43 -13.80 16.50 21.08
CA MET A 43 -13.79 15.51 19.99
C MET A 43 -15.12 15.55 19.24
N ARG A 44 -16.25 15.66 19.93
CA ARG A 44 -17.55 15.85 19.30
C ARG A 44 -17.58 17.08 18.40
N LEU A 45 -17.15 18.24 18.88
CA LEU A 45 -17.12 19.47 18.08
C LEU A 45 -16.28 19.35 16.81
N TRP A 46 -15.14 18.65 16.89
CA TRP A 46 -14.31 18.41 15.70
C TRP A 46 -14.99 17.50 14.69
N LEU A 47 -15.65 16.44 15.17
CA LEU A 47 -16.37 15.49 14.32
C LEU A 47 -17.64 16.10 13.72
N GLU A 48 -18.31 17.03 14.44
CA GLU A 48 -19.42 17.84 13.90
C GLU A 48 -18.93 18.79 12.81
N LYS A 49 -17.80 19.50 13.03
CA LYS A 49 -17.19 20.36 12.01
C LYS A 49 -16.75 19.57 10.76
N ALA A 50 -16.29 18.34 10.96
CA ALA A 50 -15.95 17.43 9.87
C ALA A 50 -17.18 16.79 9.20
N SER A 51 -18.40 17.13 9.66
CA SER A 51 -19.67 16.56 9.21
C SER A 51 -19.78 15.04 9.40
N VAL A 52 -18.94 14.45 10.25
CA VAL A 52 -19.02 13.04 10.66
C VAL A 52 -20.23 12.80 11.53
N PHE A 53 -20.56 13.78 12.39
CA PHE A 53 -21.79 13.78 13.16
C PHE A 53 -22.84 14.65 12.48
N THR A 54 -24.05 14.13 12.48
CA THR A 54 -25.27 14.88 12.16
C THR A 54 -25.83 15.49 13.43
N SER A 55 -27.14 15.75 13.53
CA SER A 55 -27.74 16.27 14.75
C SER A 55 -27.55 15.28 15.93
N GLY A 56 -27.17 15.80 17.07
CA GLY A 56 -26.89 15.00 18.26
C GLY A 56 -25.57 14.21 18.14
N TRP A 57 -25.60 12.96 18.54
CA TRP A 57 -24.44 12.05 18.47
C TRP A 57 -24.53 11.04 17.30
N ASN A 58 -25.37 11.34 16.30
CA ASN A 58 -25.56 10.44 15.17
C ASN A 58 -24.39 10.51 14.19
N VAL A 59 -23.85 9.35 13.84
CA VAL A 59 -22.74 9.24 12.90
C VAL A 59 -23.25 9.21 11.46
N SER A 60 -22.69 10.06 10.61
CA SER A 60 -22.91 9.99 9.17
C SER A 60 -22.01 8.92 8.56
N ALA A 61 -22.57 7.76 8.23
CA ALA A 61 -21.83 6.65 7.61
C ALA A 61 -21.17 7.07 6.28
N ALA A 62 -21.87 7.89 5.48
CA ALA A 62 -21.33 8.37 4.20
C ALA A 62 -20.10 9.28 4.40
N LYS A 63 -20.17 10.23 5.36
CA LYS A 63 -19.06 11.14 5.64
C LYS A 63 -17.90 10.44 6.33
N LEU A 64 -18.20 9.48 7.20
CA LEU A 64 -17.18 8.64 7.82
C LEU A 64 -16.41 7.84 6.76
N LYS A 65 -17.12 7.21 5.80
CA LYS A 65 -16.51 6.50 4.68
C LYS A 65 -15.63 7.42 3.82
N GLU A 66 -16.08 8.64 3.55
CA GLU A 66 -15.31 9.64 2.79
C GLU A 66 -14.00 10.02 3.49
N LEU A 67 -14.04 10.25 4.82
CA LEU A 67 -12.88 10.71 5.59
C LEU A 67 -11.90 9.59 5.96
N VAL A 68 -12.42 8.40 6.25
CA VAL A 68 -11.61 7.26 6.72
C VAL A 68 -11.24 6.32 5.57
N GLY A 69 -11.93 6.42 4.44
CA GLY A 69 -11.74 5.55 3.29
C GLY A 69 -12.31 4.15 3.49
N ALA A 70 -13.09 3.91 4.57
CA ALA A 70 -13.69 2.62 4.91
C ALA A 70 -15.12 2.79 5.42
N SER A 71 -16.00 1.83 5.14
CA SER A 71 -17.34 1.77 5.71
C SER A 71 -17.31 1.35 7.18
N SER A 72 -18.42 1.56 7.89
CA SER A 72 -18.58 1.09 9.27
C SER A 72 -18.37 -0.42 9.40
N GLU A 73 -18.94 -1.19 8.46
CA GLU A 73 -18.82 -2.65 8.40
C GLU A 73 -17.36 -3.10 8.18
N GLU A 74 -16.60 -2.38 7.35
CA GLU A 74 -15.18 -2.64 7.14
C GLU A 74 -14.37 -2.33 8.40
N ILE A 75 -14.72 -1.26 9.12
CA ILE A 75 -14.09 -0.88 10.37
C ILE A 75 -14.37 -1.93 11.45
N GLU A 76 -15.61 -2.41 11.56
CA GLU A 76 -15.99 -3.48 12.49
C GLU A 76 -15.29 -4.78 12.17
N ALA A 77 -15.27 -5.17 10.90
CA ALA A 77 -14.58 -6.37 10.45
C ALA A 77 -13.09 -6.38 10.79
N LEU A 78 -12.46 -5.18 10.80
CA LEU A 78 -11.04 -5.01 11.10
C LEU A 78 -10.75 -4.70 12.58
N ALA A 79 -11.72 -4.19 13.33
CA ALA A 79 -11.52 -3.74 14.72
C ALA A 79 -11.12 -4.87 15.68
N GLY A 80 -11.64 -6.08 15.46
CA GLY A 80 -11.32 -7.27 16.26
C GLY A 80 -10.00 -7.97 15.90
N LEU A 81 -9.31 -7.52 14.86
CA LEU A 81 -8.08 -8.17 14.40
C LEU A 81 -6.84 -7.65 15.15
N SER A 82 -5.87 -8.52 15.42
CA SER A 82 -4.56 -8.12 15.94
C SER A 82 -3.79 -7.27 14.93
N ALA A 83 -2.70 -6.61 15.37
CA ALA A 83 -1.84 -5.85 14.48
C ALA A 83 -1.24 -6.70 13.35
N GLU A 84 -0.83 -7.93 13.67
CA GLU A 84 -0.30 -8.91 12.71
C GLU A 84 -1.36 -9.34 11.70
N GLN A 85 -2.57 -9.63 12.16
CA GLN A 85 -3.69 -10.00 11.29
C GLN A 85 -4.07 -8.87 10.34
N ARG A 86 -4.13 -7.62 10.83
CA ARG A 86 -4.40 -6.45 9.98
C ARG A 86 -3.31 -6.23 8.94
N ALA A 87 -2.04 -6.32 9.34
CA ALA A 87 -0.93 -6.16 8.40
C ALA A 87 -0.94 -7.24 7.32
N PHE A 88 -1.15 -8.49 7.72
CA PHE A 88 -1.26 -9.62 6.80
C PHE A 88 -2.41 -9.44 5.80
N LEU A 89 -3.59 -9.05 6.29
CA LEU A 89 -4.78 -8.85 5.47
C LEU A 89 -4.63 -7.66 4.51
N LYS A 90 -4.04 -6.55 4.99
CA LYS A 90 -3.77 -5.37 4.17
C LYS A 90 -2.74 -5.66 3.07
N THR A 91 -1.71 -6.44 3.40
CA THR A 91 -0.73 -6.91 2.40
C THR A 91 -1.41 -7.78 1.35
N LEU A 92 -2.23 -8.74 1.78
CA LEU A 92 -2.99 -9.60 0.87
C LEU A 92 -3.91 -8.77 -0.05
N ALA A 93 -4.54 -7.72 0.49
CA ALA A 93 -5.34 -6.78 -0.29
C ALA A 93 -4.51 -6.03 -1.35
N ASN A 94 -3.30 -5.59 -0.98
CA ASN A 94 -2.41 -4.89 -1.90
C ASN A 94 -1.79 -5.80 -2.98
N MET A 95 -1.72 -7.12 -2.75
CA MET A 95 -1.24 -8.08 -3.76
C MET A 95 -2.17 -8.17 -4.99
N ALA A 96 -3.35 -7.60 -4.91
CA ALA A 96 -4.31 -7.41 -6.00
C ALA A 96 -4.42 -8.62 -6.96
N GLY A 97 -5.21 -9.59 -6.58
CA GLY A 97 -5.44 -10.77 -7.41
C GLY A 97 -6.37 -11.77 -6.74
N THR A 98 -6.73 -12.79 -7.50
CA THR A 98 -7.59 -13.86 -7.00
C THR A 98 -6.82 -14.92 -6.20
N GLY A 99 -5.46 -14.86 -6.20
CA GLY A 99 -4.62 -15.88 -5.57
C GLY A 99 -4.65 -17.24 -6.28
N PRO A 100 -4.23 -18.32 -5.64
CA PRO A 100 -3.72 -18.37 -4.27
C PRO A 100 -2.32 -17.76 -4.12
N PHE A 101 -2.06 -17.15 -2.95
CA PHE A 101 -0.76 -16.58 -2.60
C PHE A 101 -0.09 -17.42 -1.51
N GLN A 102 1.24 -17.49 -1.51
CA GLN A 102 1.97 -18.21 -0.46
C GLN A 102 2.02 -17.37 0.83
N SER A 103 1.73 -17.99 1.97
CA SER A 103 1.69 -17.29 3.26
C SER A 103 3.01 -16.64 3.65
N ASN A 104 4.15 -17.25 3.28
CA ASN A 104 5.49 -16.69 3.51
C ASN A 104 5.79 -15.45 2.64
N GLU A 105 5.21 -15.36 1.46
CA GLU A 105 5.33 -14.17 0.59
C GLU A 105 4.56 -13.00 1.20
N ILE A 106 3.33 -13.26 1.67
CA ILE A 106 2.52 -12.24 2.35
C ILE A 106 3.22 -11.79 3.63
N GLU A 107 3.76 -12.73 4.43
CA GLU A 107 4.51 -12.45 5.64
C GLU A 107 5.73 -11.56 5.36
N LYS A 108 6.54 -11.92 4.35
CA LYS A 108 7.72 -11.15 3.94
C LYS A 108 7.37 -9.72 3.56
N LEU A 109 6.35 -9.53 2.72
CA LEU A 109 5.84 -8.22 2.33
C LEU A 109 5.31 -7.44 3.53
N ALA A 110 4.50 -8.08 4.38
CA ALA A 110 3.92 -7.43 5.57
C ALA A 110 5.01 -7.00 6.55
N THR A 111 6.03 -7.82 6.77
CA THR A 111 7.18 -7.51 7.62
C THR A 111 7.95 -6.31 7.09
N ALA A 112 8.30 -6.32 5.81
CA ALA A 112 9.03 -5.22 5.18
C ALA A 112 8.22 -3.91 5.17
N THR A 113 6.92 -4.02 4.87
CA THR A 113 6.04 -2.87 4.68
C THR A 113 5.59 -2.24 6.00
N TYR A 114 5.28 -3.04 7.02
CA TYR A 114 4.70 -2.55 8.28
C TYR A 114 5.64 -2.67 9.48
N GLY A 115 6.82 -3.26 9.32
CA GLY A 115 7.78 -3.47 10.41
C GLY A 115 7.30 -4.50 11.46
N ILE A 116 6.27 -5.28 11.15
CA ILE A 116 5.69 -6.27 12.05
C ILE A 116 6.47 -7.59 11.91
N ARG A 117 6.95 -8.11 13.04
CA ARG A 117 7.61 -9.42 13.09
C ARG A 117 6.59 -10.50 13.36
N PHE A 118 6.47 -11.43 12.46
CA PHE A 118 5.66 -12.63 12.65
C PHE A 118 6.49 -13.73 13.33
N ASN A 119 5.84 -14.50 14.19
CA ASN A 119 6.44 -15.73 14.69
C ASN A 119 6.14 -16.85 13.70
N GLU A 120 7.15 -17.32 12.96
CA GLU A 120 7.00 -18.36 11.94
C GLU A 120 6.23 -19.59 12.44
N LYS A 121 6.54 -20.07 13.66
CA LYS A 121 5.84 -21.22 14.28
C LYS A 121 4.43 -20.85 14.74
N GLY A 122 4.19 -19.57 15.04
CA GLY A 122 2.91 -19.02 15.50
C GLY A 122 2.00 -18.54 14.39
N LEU A 123 2.53 -18.25 13.19
CA LEU A 123 1.77 -17.67 12.08
C LEU A 123 0.44 -18.39 11.81
N PRO A 124 0.38 -19.73 11.71
CA PRO A 124 -0.90 -20.40 11.47
C PRO A 124 -1.92 -20.14 12.58
N LYS A 125 -1.52 -20.27 13.85
CA LYS A 125 -2.44 -20.13 14.99
C LYS A 125 -2.82 -18.69 15.29
N GLN A 126 -1.88 -17.75 15.12
CA GLN A 126 -2.08 -16.34 15.51
C GLN A 126 -2.71 -15.51 14.39
N VAL A 127 -2.48 -15.87 13.13
CA VAL A 127 -2.90 -15.09 11.98
C VAL A 127 -3.81 -15.86 11.04
N LEU A 128 -3.36 -16.99 10.50
CA LEU A 128 -4.06 -17.65 9.40
C LEU A 128 -5.41 -18.25 9.82
N TYR A 129 -5.44 -19.05 10.87
CA TYR A 129 -6.69 -19.67 11.34
C TYR A 129 -7.72 -18.66 11.86
N PRO A 130 -7.34 -17.59 12.60
CA PRO A 130 -8.28 -16.51 12.92
C PRO A 130 -8.86 -15.82 11.70
N LEU A 131 -8.05 -15.51 10.67
CA LEU A 131 -8.53 -14.90 9.42
C LEU A 131 -9.45 -15.84 8.62
N GLU A 132 -9.15 -17.14 8.61
CA GLU A 132 -10.03 -18.16 8.01
C GLU A 132 -11.35 -18.28 8.76
N LYS A 133 -11.30 -18.31 10.12
CA LYS A 133 -12.49 -18.33 10.97
C LYS A 133 -13.36 -17.07 10.78
N ALA A 134 -12.71 -15.91 10.60
CA ALA A 134 -13.41 -14.66 10.27
C ALA A 134 -13.97 -14.63 8.84
N GLY A 135 -13.63 -15.61 8.01
CA GLY A 135 -14.14 -15.77 6.66
C GLY A 135 -13.44 -14.89 5.61
N PHE A 136 -12.30 -14.28 5.92
CA PHE A 136 -11.57 -13.43 4.97
C PHE A 136 -10.72 -14.23 3.99
N VAL A 137 -10.21 -15.38 4.41
CA VAL A 137 -9.35 -16.24 3.59
C VAL A 137 -9.80 -17.69 3.66
N THR A 138 -9.43 -18.47 2.65
CA THR A 138 -9.47 -19.92 2.66
C THR A 138 -8.04 -20.43 2.60
N LEU A 139 -7.71 -21.43 3.42
CA LEU A 139 -6.37 -21.98 3.53
C LEU A 139 -6.28 -23.35 2.88
N VAL A 140 -5.32 -23.51 1.97
CA VAL A 140 -4.97 -24.81 1.42
C VAL A 140 -3.60 -25.21 1.96
N ARG A 141 -3.54 -26.33 2.68
CA ARG A 141 -2.27 -26.86 3.18
C ARG A 141 -1.47 -27.42 2.02
N GLY A 142 -0.21 -27.00 1.91
CA GLY A 142 0.70 -27.55 0.95
C GLY A 142 0.88 -29.06 1.21
N THR A 143 0.69 -29.88 0.17
CA THR A 143 0.94 -31.32 0.23
C THR A 143 2.44 -31.62 0.35
N LYS A 144 2.79 -32.57 1.19
CA LYS A 144 4.18 -33.04 1.33
C LYS A 144 4.55 -33.92 0.13
N GLU A 145 5.08 -33.32 -0.91
CA GLU A 145 5.85 -34.08 -1.89
C GLU A 145 7.35 -33.74 -1.68
N GLY A 146 8.10 -34.68 -1.10
CA GLY A 146 9.54 -34.79 -1.22
C GLY A 146 10.43 -33.76 -0.49
N GLY A 147 10.10 -33.25 0.73
CA GLY A 147 11.00 -32.38 1.47
C GLY A 147 10.82 -32.36 2.99
N ARG A 148 11.91 -32.26 3.76
CA ARG A 148 11.89 -32.00 5.21
C ARG A 148 11.54 -30.52 5.45
N GLY A 149 10.37 -30.22 6.04
CA GLY A 149 9.95 -28.89 6.42
C GLY A 149 8.43 -28.67 6.27
N ALA A 150 7.87 -27.75 7.05
CA ALA A 150 6.48 -27.31 6.87
C ALA A 150 6.37 -26.46 5.60
N LYS A 151 5.53 -26.88 4.65
CA LYS A 151 5.25 -26.06 3.46
C LYS A 151 4.38 -24.87 3.86
N PRO A 152 4.60 -23.68 3.24
CA PRO A 152 3.74 -22.54 3.46
C PRO A 152 2.29 -22.87 3.03
N PHE A 153 1.32 -22.21 3.68
CA PHE A 153 -0.07 -22.31 3.27
C PHE A 153 -0.29 -21.52 1.98
N ALA A 154 -1.08 -22.07 1.08
CA ALA A 154 -1.67 -21.29 0.01
C ALA A 154 -2.90 -20.56 0.57
N VAL A 155 -2.91 -19.24 0.49
CA VAL A 155 -3.94 -18.34 1.02
C VAL A 155 -4.79 -17.82 -0.13
N GLN A 156 -6.07 -18.15 -0.11
CA GLN A 156 -7.02 -17.71 -1.12
C GLN A 156 -7.94 -16.64 -0.54
N PRO A 157 -7.98 -15.42 -1.12
CA PRO A 157 -8.96 -14.39 -0.76
C PRO A 157 -10.39 -14.88 -0.98
N THR A 158 -11.28 -14.66 -0.02
CA THR A 158 -12.70 -15.01 -0.14
C THR A 158 -13.51 -13.90 -0.82
N LYS A 159 -14.75 -14.22 -1.21
CA LYS A 159 -15.70 -13.19 -1.69
C LYS A 159 -16.00 -12.13 -0.63
N LYS A 160 -15.95 -12.50 0.66
CA LYS A 160 -16.10 -11.55 1.77
C LYS A 160 -14.98 -10.51 1.76
N LEU A 161 -13.72 -10.95 1.72
CA LEU A 161 -12.56 -10.06 1.61
C LEU A 161 -12.66 -9.16 0.38
N GLN A 162 -13.04 -9.73 -0.77
CA GLN A 162 -13.20 -8.97 -2.01
C GLN A 162 -14.26 -7.88 -1.88
N LYS A 163 -15.43 -8.20 -1.34
CA LYS A 163 -16.55 -7.27 -1.22
C LYS A 163 -16.34 -6.21 -0.13
N GLU A 164 -15.85 -6.61 1.04
CA GLU A 164 -15.78 -5.73 2.22
C GLU A 164 -14.51 -4.87 2.27
N ILE A 165 -13.42 -5.32 1.63
CA ILE A 165 -12.12 -4.63 1.71
C ILE A 165 -11.60 -4.24 0.33
N LEU A 166 -11.50 -5.19 -0.61
CA LEU A 166 -10.83 -4.91 -1.89
C LEU A 166 -11.65 -3.98 -2.78
N THR A 167 -12.94 -4.21 -2.92
CA THR A 167 -13.79 -3.38 -3.80
C THR A 167 -13.82 -1.91 -3.35
N PRO A 168 -14.06 -1.58 -2.07
CA PRO A 168 -14.02 -0.20 -1.60
C PRO A 168 -12.66 0.48 -1.79
N LEU A 169 -11.56 -0.23 -1.54
CA LEU A 169 -10.21 0.29 -1.77
C LEU A 169 -9.98 0.62 -3.25
N LEU A 170 -10.38 -0.29 -4.14
CA LEU A 170 -10.27 -0.07 -5.59
C LEU A 170 -11.13 1.10 -6.05
N GLU A 171 -12.38 1.22 -5.61
CA GLU A 171 -13.26 2.33 -5.94
C GLU A 171 -12.68 3.69 -5.51
N GLN A 172 -12.03 3.73 -4.34
CA GLN A 172 -11.35 4.93 -3.86
C GLN A 172 -10.15 5.29 -4.75
N LEU A 173 -9.32 4.32 -5.10
CA LEU A 173 -8.17 4.50 -5.99
C LEU A 173 -8.62 4.93 -7.40
N GLU A 174 -9.69 4.32 -7.92
CA GLU A 174 -10.26 4.66 -9.23
C GLU A 174 -10.71 6.13 -9.32
N LYS A 175 -11.24 6.69 -8.23
CA LYS A 175 -11.64 8.11 -8.19
C LYS A 175 -10.44 9.06 -8.28
N GLN A 176 -9.28 8.64 -7.80
CA GLN A 176 -8.07 9.45 -7.79
C GLN A 176 -7.19 9.26 -9.04
N THR A 177 -7.40 8.15 -9.76
CA THR A 177 -6.54 7.74 -10.88
C THR A 177 -7.08 8.26 -12.23
N SER A 178 -6.18 8.46 -13.19
CA SER A 178 -6.53 8.87 -14.56
C SER A 178 -7.48 7.87 -15.24
N SER A 179 -8.27 8.35 -16.20
CA SER A 179 -9.23 7.54 -16.97
C SER A 179 -8.58 6.32 -17.62
N ASP A 180 -7.35 6.46 -18.10
CA ASP A 180 -6.64 5.43 -18.88
C ASP A 180 -6.09 4.32 -18.01
N LEU A 181 -5.61 4.63 -16.79
CA LEU A 181 -5.12 3.64 -15.84
C LEU A 181 -6.24 2.96 -15.06
N ARG A 182 -7.38 3.62 -14.89
CA ARG A 182 -8.50 3.12 -14.09
C ARG A 182 -8.93 1.68 -14.44
N PRO A 183 -9.16 1.31 -15.71
CA PRO A 183 -9.54 -0.06 -16.05
C PRO A 183 -8.46 -1.09 -15.75
N LEU A 184 -7.17 -0.67 -15.75
CA LEU A 184 -6.04 -1.56 -15.48
C LEU A 184 -5.84 -1.86 -13.99
N LEU A 185 -6.37 -1.01 -13.08
CA LEU A 185 -6.30 -1.25 -11.64
C LEU A 185 -7.02 -2.54 -11.21
N ARG A 186 -8.05 -2.94 -11.94
CA ARG A 186 -8.81 -4.17 -11.69
C ARG A 186 -8.15 -5.43 -12.24
N LYS A 187 -7.23 -5.29 -13.21
CA LYS A 187 -6.50 -6.41 -13.78
C LYS A 187 -5.56 -7.02 -12.73
N SER A 188 -5.42 -8.33 -12.79
CA SER A 188 -4.39 -9.02 -12.02
C SER A 188 -2.99 -8.64 -12.51
N MET A 189 -1.96 -8.90 -11.70
CA MET A 189 -0.57 -8.72 -12.09
C MET A 189 -0.25 -9.47 -13.40
N GLN A 190 -0.73 -10.71 -13.51
CA GLN A 190 -0.50 -11.56 -14.67
C GLN A 190 -1.14 -11.00 -15.97
N GLU A 191 -2.35 -10.44 -15.88
CA GLU A 191 -3.00 -9.80 -17.03
C GLU A 191 -2.21 -8.56 -17.49
N ILE A 192 -1.72 -7.75 -16.55
CA ILE A 192 -0.88 -6.59 -16.87
C ILE A 192 0.44 -7.02 -17.51
N LEU A 193 1.07 -8.06 -16.99
CA LEU A 193 2.32 -8.61 -17.56
C LEU A 193 2.11 -9.19 -18.97
N ASN A 194 0.92 -9.72 -19.26
CA ASN A 194 0.55 -10.12 -20.61
C ASN A 194 0.36 -8.91 -21.53
N ASP A 195 -0.24 -7.83 -21.06
CA ASP A 195 -0.39 -6.58 -21.81
C ASP A 195 0.97 -5.94 -22.15
N LEU A 196 2.00 -6.13 -21.33
CA LEU A 196 3.38 -5.71 -21.65
C LEU A 196 3.96 -6.39 -22.89
N LYS A 197 3.42 -7.54 -23.29
CA LYS A 197 3.83 -8.29 -24.49
C LYS A 197 3.02 -7.90 -25.74
N ALA A 198 2.07 -6.97 -25.63
CA ALA A 198 1.27 -6.50 -26.75
C ALA A 198 2.16 -5.86 -27.85
N THR A 199 1.71 -5.91 -29.09
CA THR A 199 2.41 -5.28 -30.23
C THR A 199 2.29 -3.76 -30.22
N ASP A 200 1.18 -3.25 -29.72
CA ASP A 200 0.91 -1.82 -29.63
C ASP A 200 1.73 -1.17 -28.49
N THR A 201 2.48 -0.12 -28.86
CA THR A 201 3.36 0.62 -27.95
C THR A 201 2.59 1.39 -26.88
N HIS A 202 1.38 1.87 -27.19
CA HIS A 202 0.55 2.59 -26.23
C HIS A 202 0.04 1.65 -25.13
N THR A 203 -0.48 0.49 -25.51
CA THR A 203 -0.93 -0.57 -24.58
C THR A 203 0.20 -1.01 -23.67
N ARG A 204 1.41 -1.23 -24.23
CA ARG A 204 2.59 -1.60 -23.43
C ARG A 204 2.99 -0.49 -22.43
N GLY A 205 2.93 0.77 -22.87
CA GLY A 205 3.23 1.91 -22.00
C GLY A 205 2.28 1.98 -20.81
N LEU A 206 0.99 1.90 -21.08
CA LEU A 206 -0.06 1.86 -20.03
C LEU A 206 0.07 0.66 -19.10
N ALA A 207 0.40 -0.50 -19.65
CA ALA A 207 0.61 -1.70 -18.85
C ALA A 207 1.82 -1.54 -17.91
N LEU A 208 2.91 -0.90 -18.36
CA LEU A 208 4.07 -0.65 -17.52
C LEU A 208 3.76 0.36 -16.39
N GLU A 209 3.00 1.42 -16.68
CA GLU A 209 2.52 2.36 -15.65
C GLU A 209 1.61 1.65 -14.63
N ALA A 210 0.70 0.79 -15.09
CA ALA A 210 -0.17 0.01 -14.21
C ALA A 210 0.63 -1.00 -13.37
N LEU A 211 1.66 -1.62 -13.94
CA LEU A 211 2.57 -2.49 -13.19
C LEU A 211 3.29 -1.70 -12.12
N ALA A 212 3.91 -0.58 -12.48
CA ALA A 212 4.60 0.30 -11.52
C ALA A 212 3.66 0.77 -10.41
N PHE A 213 2.41 1.13 -10.74
CA PHE A 213 1.38 1.45 -9.76
C PHE A 213 1.17 0.31 -8.76
N LYS A 214 0.98 -0.92 -9.24
CA LYS A 214 0.79 -2.09 -8.38
C LYS A 214 2.02 -2.38 -7.52
N LEU A 215 3.23 -2.24 -8.07
CA LEU A 215 4.46 -2.43 -7.33
C LEU A 215 4.58 -1.45 -6.16
N MET A 216 4.26 -0.18 -6.37
CA MET A 216 4.25 0.80 -5.28
C MET A 216 3.15 0.51 -4.25
N ARG A 217 2.00 0.00 -4.68
CA ARG A 217 0.94 -0.44 -3.76
C ARG A 217 1.34 -1.67 -2.93
N LEU A 218 2.13 -2.60 -3.47
CA LEU A 218 2.70 -3.71 -2.67
C LEU A 218 3.55 -3.19 -1.50
N LEU A 219 4.20 -2.04 -1.68
CA LEU A 219 4.98 -1.35 -0.64
C LEU A 219 4.10 -0.41 0.23
N ASP A 220 2.77 -0.45 0.05
CA ASP A 220 1.79 0.40 0.75
C ASP A 220 2.07 1.90 0.60
N MET A 221 2.60 2.29 -0.55
CA MET A 221 2.79 3.71 -0.88
C MET A 221 1.45 4.36 -1.22
N GLU A 222 1.25 5.56 -0.75
CA GLU A 222 0.06 6.36 -1.03
C GLU A 222 0.20 7.03 -2.41
N TYR A 223 -0.79 6.80 -3.28
CA TYR A 223 -0.83 7.41 -4.61
C TYR A 223 -1.20 8.89 -4.51
N VAL A 224 -0.49 9.74 -5.24
CA VAL A 224 -0.72 11.19 -5.28
C VAL A 224 -1.23 11.63 -6.64
N ALA A 225 -0.53 11.28 -7.72
CA ALA A 225 -0.88 11.75 -9.07
C ALA A 225 -0.30 10.87 -10.18
N THR A 226 -0.89 11.00 -11.38
CA THR A 226 -0.44 10.36 -12.63
C THR A 226 -0.23 11.42 -13.70
N ARG A 227 0.78 11.22 -14.55
CA ARG A 227 1.03 12.01 -15.78
C ARG A 227 0.98 13.51 -15.55
N LEU A 228 1.75 13.98 -14.57
CA LEU A 228 1.88 15.41 -14.36
C LEU A 228 2.58 16.04 -15.57
N ARG A 229 1.86 16.95 -16.23
CA ARG A 229 2.36 17.78 -17.33
C ARG A 229 2.08 19.24 -17.02
N GLY A 230 2.85 20.15 -17.58
CA GLY A 230 2.58 21.58 -17.54
C GLY A 230 3.60 22.41 -16.76
N SER A 231 3.18 23.56 -16.23
CA SER A 231 4.08 24.51 -15.56
C SER A 231 4.75 23.94 -14.31
N ALA A 232 4.07 23.04 -13.58
CA ALA A 232 4.60 22.40 -12.38
C ALA A 232 5.82 21.49 -12.64
N THR A 233 5.93 20.98 -13.88
CA THR A 233 7.03 20.07 -14.29
C THR A 233 7.95 20.69 -15.34
N GLY A 234 7.82 21.98 -15.61
CA GLY A 234 8.56 22.63 -16.69
C GLY A 234 8.27 22.06 -18.09
N GLY A 235 7.08 21.45 -18.28
CA GLY A 235 6.68 20.79 -19.52
C GLY A 235 7.12 19.32 -19.63
N ALA A 236 7.88 18.80 -18.70
CA ALA A 236 8.23 17.37 -18.66
C ALA A 236 7.06 16.52 -18.15
N GLU A 237 7.00 15.28 -18.58
CA GLU A 237 6.01 14.29 -18.10
C GLU A 237 6.62 13.41 -17.01
N VAL A 238 5.88 13.23 -15.92
CA VAL A 238 6.17 12.27 -14.86
C VAL A 238 5.02 11.27 -14.80
N ASP A 239 5.33 9.99 -14.87
CA ASP A 239 4.31 8.97 -15.01
C ASP A 239 3.47 8.81 -13.74
N LEU A 240 4.11 8.64 -12.57
CA LEU A 240 3.42 8.40 -11.30
C LEU A 240 4.12 9.11 -10.14
N ILE A 241 3.33 9.61 -9.20
CA ILE A 241 3.82 10.15 -7.94
C ILE A 241 3.17 9.43 -6.76
N PHE A 242 4.00 9.06 -5.81
CA PHE A 242 3.62 8.44 -4.56
C PHE A 242 4.22 9.18 -3.36
N GLN A 243 3.66 8.95 -2.20
CA GLN A 243 4.20 9.45 -0.94
C GLN A 243 4.12 8.40 0.16
N SER A 244 4.95 8.59 1.18
CA SER A 244 4.84 7.89 2.44
C SER A 244 5.02 8.89 3.58
N ALA A 245 4.10 8.88 4.53
CA ALA A 245 4.10 9.74 5.71
C ALA A 245 4.28 8.93 7.00
N ARG A 246 4.85 7.71 6.92
CA ARG A 246 5.02 6.84 8.09
C ARG A 246 6.00 7.49 9.09
N LEU A 247 7.14 6.92 9.33
CA LEU A 247 8.14 7.50 10.24
C LEU A 247 8.94 8.62 9.59
N VAL A 248 9.12 8.56 8.26
CA VAL A 248 9.84 9.56 7.46
C VAL A 248 8.94 9.98 6.31
N PHE A 249 8.72 11.28 6.21
CA PHE A 249 8.01 11.84 5.05
C PHE A 249 8.88 11.70 3.80
N SER A 250 8.34 11.05 2.78
CA SER A 250 9.04 10.89 1.51
C SER A 250 8.09 11.05 0.33
N HIS A 251 8.56 11.78 -0.70
CA HIS A 251 7.92 11.93 -2.00
C HIS A 251 8.69 11.11 -3.02
N TRP A 252 7.96 10.29 -3.77
CA TRP A 252 8.50 9.34 -4.74
C TRP A 252 7.99 9.67 -6.13
N GLN A 253 8.90 9.94 -7.06
CA GLN A 253 8.55 10.00 -8.48
C GLN A 253 8.90 8.67 -9.14
N VAL A 254 7.99 8.17 -9.93
CA VAL A 254 8.14 6.89 -10.64
C VAL A 254 8.09 7.15 -12.13
N GLN A 255 9.12 6.73 -12.83
CA GLN A 255 9.23 6.81 -14.29
C GLN A 255 9.25 5.42 -14.89
N CYS A 256 8.42 5.22 -15.90
CA CYS A 256 8.28 3.96 -16.62
C CYS A 256 9.02 4.03 -17.96
N LYS A 257 9.90 3.06 -18.23
CA LYS A 257 10.70 3.00 -19.45
C LYS A 257 10.50 1.68 -20.16
N ASN A 258 9.65 1.68 -21.19
CA ASN A 258 9.48 0.53 -22.07
C ASN A 258 10.55 0.56 -23.18
N THR A 259 11.77 0.24 -22.83
CA THR A 259 12.96 0.28 -23.69
C THR A 259 13.86 -0.93 -23.43
N SER A 260 14.68 -1.30 -24.41
CA SER A 260 15.69 -2.35 -24.20
C SER A 260 16.79 -1.93 -23.23
N ARG A 261 17.07 -0.62 -23.12
CA ARG A 261 18.11 -0.08 -22.25
C ARG A 261 17.78 1.32 -21.77
N VAL A 262 17.91 1.55 -20.47
CA VAL A 262 17.84 2.88 -19.83
C VAL A 262 19.19 3.56 -19.99
N ASN A 263 19.19 4.78 -20.53
CA ASN A 263 20.40 5.57 -20.78
C ASN A 263 20.60 6.63 -19.68
N LEU A 264 21.77 7.28 -19.69
CA LEU A 264 22.12 8.34 -18.75
C LEU A 264 21.11 9.50 -18.80
N GLU A 265 20.69 9.91 -20.00
CA GLU A 265 19.78 11.03 -20.22
C GLU A 265 18.41 10.78 -19.59
N ASP A 266 17.96 9.52 -19.60
CA ASP A 266 16.70 9.10 -18.94
C ASP A 266 16.75 9.37 -17.43
N VAL A 267 17.86 9.00 -16.79
CA VAL A 267 18.05 9.21 -15.36
C VAL A 267 18.31 10.69 -15.04
N ALA A 268 19.09 11.37 -15.86
CA ALA A 268 19.41 12.79 -15.66
C ALA A 268 18.16 13.69 -15.74
N LYS A 269 17.24 13.38 -16.66
CA LYS A 269 15.94 14.04 -16.75
C LYS A 269 15.17 13.94 -15.43
N GLU A 270 15.07 12.72 -14.87
CA GLU A 270 14.34 12.49 -13.63
C GLU A 270 15.00 13.19 -12.43
N VAL A 271 16.33 13.19 -12.36
CA VAL A 271 17.06 13.93 -11.34
C VAL A 271 16.76 15.43 -11.45
N GLY A 272 16.74 16.00 -12.65
CA GLY A 272 16.39 17.40 -12.87
C GLY A 272 14.99 17.77 -12.39
N LEU A 273 14.03 16.84 -12.46
CA LEU A 273 12.64 17.07 -12.03
C LEU A 273 12.45 17.05 -10.50
N THR A 274 13.36 16.44 -9.74
CA THR A 274 13.24 16.32 -8.28
C THR A 274 13.04 17.64 -7.58
N HIS A 275 13.69 18.69 -8.07
CA HIS A 275 13.59 20.01 -7.48
C HIS A 275 12.18 20.61 -7.64
N LEU A 276 11.57 20.43 -8.78
CA LEU A 276 10.20 20.89 -9.08
C LEU A 276 9.15 20.07 -8.33
N LEU A 277 9.32 18.76 -8.28
CA LEU A 277 8.40 17.81 -7.66
C LEU A 277 8.61 17.69 -6.15
N LYS A 278 9.72 18.23 -5.63
CA LYS A 278 10.14 18.06 -4.22
C LYS A 278 10.24 16.57 -3.84
N SER A 279 10.60 15.71 -4.79
CA SER A 279 10.79 14.31 -4.55
C SER A 279 12.19 14.03 -4.02
N ASN A 280 12.30 13.06 -3.12
CA ASN A 280 13.55 12.60 -2.54
C ASN A 280 13.88 11.15 -2.92
N VAL A 281 12.97 10.47 -3.58
CA VAL A 281 13.19 9.14 -4.14
C VAL A 281 12.74 9.11 -5.60
N ILE A 282 13.60 8.59 -6.46
CA ILE A 282 13.34 8.34 -7.87
C ILE A 282 13.29 6.83 -8.09
N VAL A 283 12.22 6.34 -8.67
CA VAL A 283 12.09 4.95 -9.10
C VAL A 283 12.00 4.90 -10.61
N VAL A 284 12.93 4.23 -11.24
CA VAL A 284 12.86 3.93 -12.69
C VAL A 284 12.47 2.48 -12.85
N VAL A 285 11.34 2.24 -13.49
CA VAL A 285 10.85 0.89 -13.81
C VAL A 285 11.04 0.64 -15.29
N SER A 286 11.92 -0.30 -15.65
CA SER A 286 12.27 -0.59 -17.02
C SER A 286 11.99 -2.05 -17.41
N THR A 287 11.48 -2.25 -18.63
CA THR A 287 11.37 -3.59 -19.22
C THR A 287 12.71 -4.15 -19.70
N GLY A 288 13.71 -3.28 -19.91
CA GLY A 288 15.06 -3.66 -20.35
C GLY A 288 16.12 -3.51 -19.28
N GLU A 289 17.36 -3.48 -19.71
CA GLU A 289 18.53 -3.33 -18.83
C GLU A 289 18.76 -1.86 -18.40
N VAL A 290 19.47 -1.68 -17.30
CA VAL A 290 20.01 -0.37 -16.89
C VAL A 290 21.44 -0.26 -17.41
N GLY A 291 21.70 0.71 -18.32
CA GLY A 291 23.02 0.92 -18.88
C GLY A 291 24.07 1.31 -17.83
N ALA A 292 25.31 0.92 -18.04
CA ALA A 292 26.41 1.21 -17.12
C ALA A 292 26.59 2.73 -16.87
N SER A 293 26.43 3.56 -17.91
CA SER A 293 26.48 5.03 -17.78
C SER A 293 25.33 5.59 -16.94
N ALA A 294 24.11 5.05 -17.10
CA ALA A 294 22.95 5.41 -16.29
C ALA A 294 23.16 5.04 -14.82
N ARG A 295 23.64 3.82 -14.55
CA ARG A 295 23.98 3.36 -13.18
C ARG A 295 25.10 4.20 -12.57
N GLY A 296 26.18 4.50 -13.35
CA GLY A 296 27.27 5.35 -12.89
C GLY A 296 26.82 6.76 -12.53
N PHE A 297 25.96 7.37 -13.35
CA PHE A 297 25.37 8.67 -13.06
C PHE A 297 24.47 8.63 -11.80
N ALA A 298 23.61 7.62 -11.68
CA ALA A 298 22.78 7.43 -10.49
C ALA A 298 23.61 7.29 -9.21
N ASN A 299 24.71 6.53 -9.27
CA ASN A 299 25.64 6.36 -8.14
C ASN A 299 26.27 7.70 -7.72
N LYS A 300 26.71 8.50 -8.70
CA LYS A 300 27.27 9.81 -8.43
C LYS A 300 26.23 10.72 -7.78
N VAL A 301 25.02 10.79 -8.31
CA VAL A 301 23.93 11.60 -7.71
C VAL A 301 23.62 11.16 -6.28
N MET A 302 23.53 9.85 -6.03
CA MET A 302 23.29 9.32 -4.69
C MET A 302 24.43 9.61 -3.70
N GLY A 303 25.69 9.58 -4.17
CA GLY A 303 26.85 9.95 -3.35
C GLY A 303 26.90 11.44 -3.01
N ASP A 304 26.58 12.28 -3.99
CA ASP A 304 26.73 13.74 -3.87
C ASP A 304 25.49 14.45 -3.27
N THR A 305 24.34 13.75 -3.13
CA THR A 305 23.06 14.35 -2.71
C THR A 305 22.30 13.48 -1.72
N ASN A 306 21.19 14.01 -1.20
CA ASN A 306 20.25 13.25 -0.36
C ASN A 306 19.25 12.42 -1.17
N LEU A 307 19.32 12.44 -2.51
CA LEU A 307 18.42 11.65 -3.34
C LEU A 307 18.71 10.15 -3.23
N CYS A 308 17.67 9.35 -3.38
CA CYS A 308 17.73 7.90 -3.53
C CYS A 308 17.19 7.52 -4.91
N LEU A 309 17.97 6.73 -5.66
CA LEU A 309 17.55 6.21 -6.96
C LEU A 309 17.41 4.70 -6.89
N VAL A 310 16.22 4.21 -7.23
CA VAL A 310 15.88 2.78 -7.33
C VAL A 310 15.69 2.47 -8.80
N LEU A 311 16.53 1.59 -9.32
CA LEU A 311 16.52 1.25 -10.75
C LEU A 311 16.13 -0.22 -10.93
N LEU A 312 14.84 -0.45 -11.24
CA LEU A 312 14.30 -1.78 -11.55
C LEU A 312 14.50 -2.08 -13.04
N ASN A 313 15.10 -3.21 -13.33
CA ASN A 313 15.30 -3.68 -14.69
C ASN A 313 14.37 -4.84 -15.06
N GLY A 314 14.46 -5.36 -16.29
CA GLY A 314 13.63 -6.46 -16.75
C GLY A 314 13.80 -7.74 -15.95
N GLU A 315 15.00 -8.04 -15.43
CA GLU A 315 15.25 -9.22 -14.59
C GLU A 315 14.53 -9.11 -13.23
N ASP A 316 14.54 -7.91 -12.65
CA ASP A 316 13.79 -7.63 -11.43
C ASP A 316 12.28 -7.83 -11.65
N LEU A 317 11.75 -7.36 -12.77
CA LEU A 317 10.34 -7.55 -13.12
C LEU A 317 9.99 -9.03 -13.31
N LEU A 318 10.87 -9.82 -13.93
CA LEU A 318 10.69 -11.26 -14.07
C LEU A 318 10.75 -12.00 -12.72
N ALA A 319 11.59 -11.54 -11.80
CA ALA A 319 11.64 -12.10 -10.44
C ALA A 319 10.34 -11.79 -9.67
N ILE A 320 9.82 -10.57 -9.80
CA ILE A 320 8.56 -10.14 -9.18
C ILE A 320 7.35 -10.84 -9.82
N GLU A 321 7.38 -11.11 -11.13
CA GLU A 321 6.34 -11.91 -11.81
C GLU A 321 6.19 -13.29 -11.16
N LYS A 322 7.32 -13.94 -10.88
CA LYS A 322 7.35 -15.26 -10.26
C LYS A 322 6.95 -15.21 -8.77
N ASN A 323 7.37 -14.16 -8.09
CA ASN A 323 7.13 -13.96 -6.66
C ASN A 323 6.99 -12.47 -6.35
N PRO A 324 5.78 -11.95 -6.11
CA PRO A 324 5.57 -10.54 -5.78
C PRO A 324 6.40 -10.05 -4.58
N ALA A 325 6.76 -10.91 -3.63
CA ALA A 325 7.60 -10.56 -2.49
C ALA A 325 9.07 -10.32 -2.86
N ALA A 326 9.50 -10.65 -4.09
CA ALA A 326 10.85 -10.33 -4.59
C ALA A 326 11.08 -8.81 -4.68
N ILE A 327 10.03 -7.99 -4.75
CA ILE A 327 10.15 -6.52 -4.69
C ILE A 327 10.90 -6.07 -3.44
N VAL A 328 10.73 -6.77 -2.32
CA VAL A 328 11.44 -6.47 -1.06
C VAL A 328 12.94 -6.66 -1.23
N ASP A 329 13.37 -7.72 -1.91
CA ASP A 329 14.80 -7.98 -2.14
C ASP A 329 15.40 -6.93 -3.07
N VAL A 330 14.66 -6.53 -4.11
CA VAL A 330 15.09 -5.47 -5.03
C VAL A 330 15.27 -4.15 -4.28
N PHE A 331 14.28 -3.72 -3.50
CA PHE A 331 14.38 -2.48 -2.76
C PHE A 331 15.44 -2.52 -1.66
N ASN A 332 15.62 -3.66 -0.97
CA ASN A 332 16.69 -3.85 0.00
C ASN A 332 18.08 -3.78 -0.66
N ARG A 333 18.23 -4.37 -1.84
CA ARG A 333 19.47 -4.30 -2.61
C ARG A 333 19.81 -2.85 -2.99
N GLU A 334 18.86 -2.12 -3.54
CA GLU A 334 19.05 -0.73 -3.96
C GLU A 334 19.26 0.20 -2.75
N ALA A 335 18.53 0.00 -1.65
CA ALA A 335 18.73 0.74 -0.42
C ALA A 335 20.11 0.50 0.20
N ALA A 336 20.54 -0.77 0.29
CA ALA A 336 21.89 -1.11 0.79
C ALA A 336 22.99 -0.52 -0.12
N HIS A 337 22.75 -0.49 -1.43
CA HIS A 337 23.66 0.16 -2.37
C HIS A 337 23.73 1.66 -2.16
N ALA A 338 22.60 2.36 -2.06
CA ALA A 338 22.55 3.79 -1.79
C ALA A 338 23.21 4.16 -0.46
N MET A 339 23.01 3.36 0.59
CA MET A 339 23.63 3.60 1.90
C MET A 339 25.15 3.48 1.85
N ARG A 340 25.69 2.52 1.08
CA ARG A 340 27.15 2.42 0.90
C ARG A 340 27.75 3.65 0.21
N LEU A 341 27.05 4.22 -0.80
CA LEU A 341 27.50 5.43 -1.50
C LEU A 341 27.45 6.68 -0.62
N LYS A 342 26.59 6.68 0.40
CA LYS A 342 26.43 7.81 1.34
C LYS A 342 27.27 7.65 2.62
N THR A 343 28.07 6.60 2.73
CA THR A 343 28.94 6.42 3.90
C THR A 343 29.99 7.53 3.93
N LEU A 344 30.02 8.28 5.01
CA LEU A 344 31.07 9.28 5.24
C LEU A 344 32.38 8.55 5.53
N GLU A 345 33.46 8.92 4.86
CA GLU A 345 34.81 8.54 5.24
C GLU A 345 35.17 9.37 6.49
N LEU A 346 35.01 8.76 7.67
CA LEU A 346 35.33 9.37 8.98
C LEU A 346 36.72 8.93 9.42
#